data_304e52cc74939a21f677258a3b849aa5
#
_entry.id   304e52cc74939a21f677258a3b849aa5
#
_cell.length_a   1.000
_cell.length_b   1.000
_cell.length_c   1.000
_cell.angle_alpha   90.00
_cell.angle_beta   90.00
_cell.angle_gamma   90.00
#
_symmetry.space_group_name_H-M   'P 1'
#
loop_
_entity.id
_entity.type
_entity.pdbx_description
1 polymer ?
#
loop_
_entity_poly.entity_id
_entity_poly.type
_entity_poly.pdbx_seq_one_letter_code
_entity_poly.pdbx_strand_id
1 'polypeptide(L)'
;MTTDYFPYKSNKSLWAMLIYFVLCFYYFGVILMTHFVDYPALKNIHEHIQPVLDIFTNRMTFICCVPAGLLFVSSIVFYWFNKSNFPSWTLISSVLLTIVSVGTTLFFIYPIHQDLPATGLTETIQSKLLSLSLNFQIIPAMLQVLLALVLLNNYLNDTKIIARWIFIIVFVLSFYSMGTAFVEMFVNYPHWTVIGEKDWHSYRFSGGKFFEVFLLPNFFPFLLGIALFWLRPKGIPKLYVWLFWLSHLWIFISTAVYFVPKVQLPLNDIFSKDIISNLIKYDLLLRFPAELLLFFITGKMFYKIGQRKISEKNA
;
A
#
# COMPACT_ATOMS: atom_id res chain seq x y z
N MET A 1 23.22 -16.11 23.74
CA MET A 1 24.00 -15.81 22.53
C MET A 1 23.57 -14.44 22.03
N THR A 2 24.23 -13.39 22.48
CA THR A 2 24.11 -12.03 21.93
C THR A 2 24.93 -12.02 20.66
N THR A 3 24.29 -12.28 19.54
CA THR A 3 24.89 -12.04 18.23
C THR A 3 24.95 -10.52 18.06
N ASP A 4 26.12 -9.95 18.14
CA ASP A 4 26.41 -8.58 17.71
C ASP A 4 26.19 -8.46 16.18
N TYR A 5 24.91 -8.60 15.79
CA TYR A 5 24.50 -8.29 14.43
C TYR A 5 24.36 -6.77 14.37
N PHE A 6 25.32 -6.14 13.76
CA PHE A 6 25.17 -4.86 13.03
C PHE A 6 26.56 -4.26 12.79
N PRO A 7 26.85 -3.96 11.54
CA PRO A 7 26.84 -2.56 11.19
C PRO A 7 26.33 -2.29 9.78
N TYR A 8 25.35 -1.42 9.65
CA TYR A 8 25.05 -0.79 8.35
C TYR A 8 26.31 -0.15 7.81
N LYS A 9 26.87 -0.73 6.75
CA LYS A 9 28.18 -0.31 6.24
C LYS A 9 28.09 0.91 5.31
N SER A 10 26.90 1.26 4.81
CA SER A 10 26.77 2.33 3.82
C SER A 10 25.36 2.89 3.68
N ASN A 11 25.26 4.13 3.20
CA ASN A 11 23.99 4.73 2.79
C ASN A 11 23.28 3.94 1.68
N LYS A 12 24.02 3.22 0.82
CA LYS A 12 23.43 2.36 -0.26
C LYS A 12 22.62 1.22 0.33
N SER A 13 23.13 0.55 1.36
CA SER A 13 22.41 -0.51 2.08
C SER A 13 21.11 0.00 2.71
N LEU A 14 21.14 1.20 3.30
CA LEU A 14 19.99 1.85 3.91
C LEU A 14 18.91 2.21 2.89
N TRP A 15 19.29 2.75 1.72
CA TRP A 15 18.38 3.06 0.65
C TRP A 15 17.75 1.79 0.03
N ALA A 16 18.57 0.75 -0.21
CA ALA A 16 18.08 -0.53 -0.72
C ALA A 16 17.01 -1.15 0.21
N MET A 17 17.25 -1.08 1.52
CA MET A 17 16.31 -1.55 2.53
C MET A 17 15.03 -0.71 2.57
N LEU A 18 15.13 0.62 2.55
CA LEU A 18 13.98 1.51 2.53
C LEU A 18 13.09 1.25 1.31
N ILE A 19 13.67 1.21 0.11
CA ILE A 19 12.93 1.01 -1.14
C ILE A 19 12.24 -0.35 -1.14
N TYR A 20 12.93 -1.41 -0.70
CA TYR A 20 12.35 -2.74 -0.59
C TYR A 20 11.13 -2.75 0.35
N PHE A 21 11.24 -2.18 1.55
CA PHE A 21 10.13 -2.17 2.51
C PHE A 21 8.95 -1.33 2.01
N VAL A 22 9.21 -0.15 1.45
CA VAL A 22 8.17 0.71 0.87
C VAL A 22 7.38 -0.06 -0.20
N LEU A 23 8.07 -0.67 -1.15
CA LEU A 23 7.42 -1.41 -2.24
C LEU A 23 6.71 -2.67 -1.75
N CYS A 24 7.28 -3.37 -0.75
CA CYS A 24 6.67 -4.55 -0.14
C CYS A 24 5.31 -4.22 0.49
N PHE A 25 5.24 -3.20 1.33
CA PHE A 25 4.00 -2.82 2.00
C PHE A 25 2.99 -2.14 1.06
N TYR A 26 3.47 -1.31 0.14
CA TYR A 26 2.65 -0.73 -0.93
C TYR A 26 1.97 -1.82 -1.76
N TYR A 27 2.76 -2.75 -2.29
CA TYR A 27 2.26 -3.84 -3.13
C TYR A 27 1.23 -4.70 -2.36
N PHE A 28 1.49 -4.99 -1.07
CA PHE A 28 0.56 -5.73 -0.24
C PHE A 28 -0.79 -5.00 -0.08
N GLY A 29 -0.79 -3.68 0.10
CA GLY A 29 -2.01 -2.86 0.12
C GLY A 29 -2.78 -2.94 -1.19
N VAL A 30 -2.09 -2.82 -2.34
CA VAL A 30 -2.70 -2.91 -3.67
C VAL A 30 -3.40 -4.25 -3.88
N ILE A 31 -2.72 -5.38 -3.62
CA ILE A 31 -3.29 -6.70 -3.88
C ILE A 31 -4.45 -7.06 -2.95
N LEU A 32 -4.42 -6.59 -1.69
CA LEU A 32 -5.54 -6.78 -0.78
C LEU A 32 -6.76 -5.96 -1.20
N MET A 33 -6.55 -4.72 -1.62
CA MET A 33 -7.63 -3.87 -2.13
C MET A 33 -8.30 -4.52 -3.34
N THR A 34 -7.50 -4.94 -4.32
CA THR A 34 -8.00 -5.58 -5.53
C THR A 34 -8.77 -6.87 -5.24
N HIS A 35 -8.23 -7.73 -4.37
CA HIS A 35 -8.86 -9.03 -4.07
C HIS A 35 -10.16 -8.91 -3.27
N PHE A 36 -10.15 -8.11 -2.19
CA PHE A 36 -11.26 -8.07 -1.24
C PHE A 36 -12.29 -6.98 -1.52
N VAL A 37 -11.95 -6.00 -2.36
CA VAL A 37 -12.83 -4.88 -2.68
C VAL A 37 -13.19 -4.88 -4.17
N ASP A 38 -12.19 -4.81 -5.06
CA ASP A 38 -12.45 -4.57 -6.49
C ASP A 38 -13.07 -5.78 -7.18
N TYR A 39 -12.53 -6.99 -7.04
CA TYR A 39 -13.09 -8.17 -7.70
C TYR A 39 -14.52 -8.49 -7.26
N PRO A 40 -14.89 -8.40 -5.96
CA PRO A 40 -16.30 -8.51 -5.55
C PRO A 40 -17.20 -7.40 -6.11
N ALA A 41 -16.69 -6.16 -6.19
CA ALA A 41 -17.46 -5.04 -6.70
C ALA A 41 -17.73 -5.14 -8.21
N LEU A 42 -16.72 -5.52 -8.99
CA LEU A 42 -16.83 -5.68 -10.45
C LEU A 42 -17.86 -6.73 -10.88
N LYS A 43 -18.12 -7.74 -10.05
CA LYS A 43 -19.15 -8.76 -10.29
C LYS A 43 -20.56 -8.17 -10.41
N ASN A 44 -20.82 -7.05 -9.76
CA ASN A 44 -22.13 -6.42 -9.70
C ASN A 44 -22.38 -5.40 -10.82
N ILE A 45 -21.51 -5.36 -11.84
CA ILE A 45 -21.68 -4.51 -13.03
C ILE A 45 -22.16 -5.39 -14.18
N HIS A 46 -23.32 -5.07 -14.72
CA HIS A 46 -23.94 -5.79 -15.84
C HIS A 46 -24.01 -4.94 -17.10
N GLU A 47 -24.35 -3.65 -16.93
CA GLU A 47 -24.32 -2.67 -18.03
C GLU A 47 -22.93 -2.01 -18.07
N HIS A 48 -22.45 -1.66 -19.24
CA HIS A 48 -21.18 -0.96 -19.43
C HIS A 48 -19.94 -1.66 -18.82
N ILE A 49 -19.97 -2.98 -18.62
CA ILE A 49 -18.87 -3.73 -18.02
C ILE A 49 -17.55 -3.55 -18.82
N GLN A 50 -17.62 -3.49 -20.16
CA GLN A 50 -16.45 -3.37 -21.01
C GLN A 50 -15.65 -2.08 -20.74
N PRO A 51 -16.22 -0.86 -20.79
CA PRO A 51 -15.51 0.37 -20.46
C PRO A 51 -14.92 0.37 -19.04
N VAL A 52 -15.62 -0.26 -18.08
CA VAL A 52 -15.12 -0.39 -16.71
C VAL A 52 -13.88 -1.27 -16.66
N LEU A 53 -13.91 -2.44 -17.33
CA LEU A 53 -12.79 -3.37 -17.39
C LEU A 53 -11.58 -2.78 -18.14
N ASP A 54 -11.82 -2.00 -19.21
CA ASP A 54 -10.75 -1.27 -19.93
C ASP A 54 -10.01 -0.31 -19.01
N ILE A 55 -10.74 0.54 -18.27
CA ILE A 55 -10.14 1.50 -17.36
C ILE A 55 -9.43 0.76 -16.22
N PHE A 56 -10.07 -0.24 -15.63
CA PHE A 56 -9.51 -1.06 -14.55
C PHE A 56 -8.17 -1.68 -14.98
N THR A 57 -8.15 -2.40 -16.09
CA THR A 57 -6.97 -3.11 -16.60
C THR A 57 -5.82 -2.15 -16.90
N ASN A 58 -6.10 -1.08 -17.66
CA ASN A 58 -5.08 -0.10 -18.03
C ASN A 58 -4.47 0.58 -16.80
N ARG A 59 -5.29 0.95 -15.82
CA ARG A 59 -4.84 1.62 -14.60
C ARG A 59 -4.08 0.67 -13.66
N MET A 60 -4.55 -0.57 -13.52
CA MET A 60 -3.88 -1.60 -12.71
C MET A 60 -2.48 -1.93 -13.24
N THR A 61 -2.23 -1.77 -14.54
CA THR A 61 -0.88 -1.90 -15.09
C THR A 61 0.11 -0.95 -14.40
N PHE A 62 -0.26 0.31 -14.21
CA PHE A 62 0.60 1.30 -13.57
C PHE A 62 0.62 1.19 -12.04
N ILE A 63 -0.53 0.92 -11.43
CA ILE A 63 -0.66 0.93 -9.96
C ILE A 63 -0.20 -0.39 -9.32
N CYS A 64 -0.31 -1.52 -10.02
CA CYS A 64 0.08 -2.84 -9.53
C CYS A 64 1.32 -3.39 -10.23
N CYS A 65 1.29 -3.55 -11.57
CA CYS A 65 2.32 -4.30 -12.28
C CYS A 65 3.68 -3.59 -12.30
N VAL A 66 3.71 -2.26 -12.48
CA VAL A 66 4.98 -1.50 -12.43
C VAL A 66 5.61 -1.56 -11.03
N PRO A 67 4.91 -1.25 -9.93
CA PRO A 67 5.46 -1.43 -8.59
C PRO A 67 5.83 -2.87 -8.26
N ALA A 68 5.09 -3.88 -8.76
CA ALA A 68 5.44 -5.28 -8.60
C ALA A 68 6.81 -5.60 -9.24
N GLY A 69 7.03 -5.15 -10.48
CA GLY A 69 8.33 -5.28 -11.15
C GLY A 69 9.46 -4.56 -10.39
N LEU A 70 9.20 -3.36 -9.88
CA LEU A 70 10.15 -2.63 -9.03
C LEU A 70 10.40 -3.35 -7.70
N LEU A 71 9.39 -3.97 -7.09
CA LEU A 71 9.55 -4.79 -5.89
C LEU A 71 10.48 -5.98 -6.15
N PHE A 72 10.32 -6.65 -7.29
CA PHE A 72 11.21 -7.75 -7.67
C PHE A 72 12.66 -7.28 -7.78
N VAL A 73 12.93 -6.22 -8.54
CA VAL A 73 14.27 -5.64 -8.68
C VAL A 73 14.81 -5.20 -7.31
N SER A 74 14.00 -4.52 -6.51
CA SER A 74 14.41 -4.04 -5.19
C SER A 74 14.73 -5.17 -4.21
N SER A 75 14.06 -6.33 -4.30
CA SER A 75 14.35 -7.49 -3.46
C SER A 75 15.74 -8.08 -3.74
N ILE A 76 16.16 -8.11 -5.01
CA ILE A 76 17.51 -8.54 -5.45
C ILE A 76 18.55 -7.52 -4.97
N VAL A 77 18.28 -6.21 -5.15
CA VAL A 77 19.16 -5.13 -4.70
C VAL A 77 19.29 -5.16 -3.17
N PHE A 78 18.19 -5.37 -2.47
CA PHE A 78 18.18 -5.52 -1.01
C PHE A 78 19.03 -6.70 -0.55
N TYR A 79 18.88 -7.87 -1.15
CA TYR A 79 19.74 -9.05 -0.89
C TYR A 79 21.23 -8.69 -1.08
N TRP A 80 21.57 -8.07 -2.22
CA TRP A 80 22.96 -7.79 -2.56
C TRP A 80 23.65 -6.84 -1.58
N PHE A 81 22.97 -5.75 -1.21
CA PHE A 81 23.55 -4.74 -0.31
C PHE A 81 23.43 -5.10 1.18
N ASN A 82 22.63 -6.08 1.55
CA ASN A 82 22.36 -6.38 2.96
C ASN A 82 22.74 -7.80 3.39
N LYS A 83 23.39 -8.60 2.53
CA LYS A 83 23.82 -9.97 2.85
C LYS A 83 24.75 -10.10 4.05
N SER A 84 25.44 -9.02 4.44
CA SER A 84 26.29 -8.99 5.64
C SER A 84 25.55 -8.48 6.89
N ASN A 85 24.32 -7.94 6.72
CA ASN A 85 23.56 -7.30 7.80
C ASN A 85 22.45 -8.22 8.34
N PHE A 86 22.02 -9.20 7.56
CA PHE A 86 20.94 -10.12 7.91
C PHE A 86 21.31 -11.56 7.59
N PRO A 87 20.70 -12.54 8.25
CA PRO A 87 20.88 -13.94 7.91
C PRO A 87 20.53 -14.20 6.45
N SER A 88 21.38 -14.95 5.72
CA SER A 88 21.18 -15.18 4.29
C SER A 88 19.84 -15.82 3.97
N TRP A 89 19.34 -16.72 4.84
CA TRP A 89 18.06 -17.38 4.62
C TRP A 89 16.87 -16.38 4.61
N THR A 90 16.89 -15.33 5.44
CA THR A 90 15.82 -14.32 5.45
C THR A 90 15.77 -13.53 4.15
N LEU A 91 16.95 -13.17 3.63
CA LEU A 91 17.07 -12.44 2.37
C LEU A 91 16.69 -13.31 1.16
N ILE A 92 17.13 -14.57 1.14
CA ILE A 92 16.78 -15.53 0.08
C ILE A 92 15.27 -15.79 0.12
N SER A 93 14.69 -16.03 1.29
CA SER A 93 13.23 -16.21 1.43
C SER A 93 12.45 -14.99 0.95
N SER A 94 12.93 -13.76 1.23
CA SER A 94 12.33 -12.53 0.68
C SER A 94 12.30 -12.54 -0.85
N VAL A 95 13.40 -12.88 -1.49
CA VAL A 95 13.49 -12.95 -2.97
C VAL A 95 12.55 -14.03 -3.52
N LEU A 96 12.55 -15.22 -2.92
CA LEU A 96 11.70 -16.34 -3.36
C LEU A 96 10.21 -16.01 -3.22
N LEU A 97 9.79 -15.46 -2.09
CA LEU A 97 8.40 -15.03 -1.88
C LEU A 97 7.99 -13.92 -2.86
N THR A 98 8.91 -13.00 -3.17
CA THR A 98 8.70 -11.98 -4.20
C THR A 98 8.53 -12.62 -5.59
N ILE A 99 9.38 -13.58 -5.95
CA ILE A 99 9.27 -14.29 -7.24
C ILE A 99 7.90 -14.94 -7.37
N VAL A 100 7.42 -15.63 -6.34
CA VAL A 100 6.10 -16.29 -6.38
C VAL A 100 4.98 -15.26 -6.50
N SER A 101 4.92 -14.25 -5.62
CA SER A 101 3.83 -13.29 -5.58
C SER A 101 3.81 -12.38 -6.82
N VAL A 102 4.95 -11.78 -7.15
CA VAL A 102 5.08 -10.88 -8.31
C VAL A 102 5.02 -11.67 -9.64
N GLY A 103 5.64 -12.84 -9.69
CA GLY A 103 5.54 -13.73 -10.85
C GLY A 103 4.09 -14.11 -11.14
N THR A 104 3.31 -14.45 -10.11
CA THR A 104 1.87 -14.70 -10.27
C THR A 104 1.15 -13.47 -10.82
N THR A 105 1.46 -12.29 -10.31
CA THR A 105 0.86 -11.03 -10.80
C THR A 105 1.16 -10.81 -12.28
N LEU A 106 2.43 -10.90 -12.68
CA LEU A 106 2.87 -10.51 -14.02
C LEU A 106 2.56 -11.57 -15.08
N PHE A 107 2.66 -12.86 -14.73
CA PHE A 107 2.56 -13.95 -15.72
C PHE A 107 1.21 -14.68 -15.71
N PHE A 108 0.38 -14.51 -14.67
CA PHE A 108 -0.91 -15.19 -14.59
C PHE A 108 -2.08 -14.22 -14.44
N ILE A 109 -2.03 -13.27 -13.50
CA ILE A 109 -3.15 -12.36 -13.24
C ILE A 109 -3.22 -11.27 -14.30
N TYR A 110 -2.08 -10.65 -14.63
CA TYR A 110 -2.05 -9.57 -15.62
C TYR A 110 -2.53 -9.99 -17.01
N PRO A 111 -2.13 -11.14 -17.59
CA PRO A 111 -2.72 -11.63 -18.85
C PRO A 111 -4.23 -11.81 -18.77
N ILE A 112 -4.76 -12.37 -17.67
CA ILE A 112 -6.22 -12.47 -17.50
C ILE A 112 -6.85 -11.08 -17.51
N HIS A 113 -6.26 -10.08 -16.82
CA HIS A 113 -6.77 -8.71 -16.86
C HIS A 113 -6.77 -8.12 -18.28
N GLN A 114 -5.74 -8.38 -19.09
CA GLN A 114 -5.68 -7.91 -20.47
C GLN A 114 -6.79 -8.49 -21.34
N ASP A 115 -7.22 -9.71 -21.05
CA ASP A 115 -8.29 -10.40 -21.79
C ASP A 115 -9.71 -10.00 -21.29
N LEU A 116 -9.84 -9.47 -20.07
CA LEU A 116 -11.15 -9.12 -19.48
C LEU A 116 -12.02 -8.22 -20.35
N PRO A 117 -11.49 -7.16 -21.02
CA PRO A 117 -12.31 -6.32 -21.88
C PRO A 117 -12.95 -7.07 -23.04
N ALA A 118 -12.31 -8.12 -23.55
CA ALA A 118 -12.83 -8.94 -24.65
C ALA A 118 -13.71 -10.09 -24.18
N THR A 119 -13.39 -10.73 -23.04
CA THR A 119 -14.05 -11.94 -22.53
C THR A 119 -15.16 -11.66 -21.51
N GLY A 120 -15.13 -10.48 -20.88
CA GLY A 120 -15.95 -10.14 -19.71
C GLY A 120 -15.52 -10.87 -18.44
N LEU A 121 -16.08 -10.47 -17.31
CA LEU A 121 -15.83 -11.09 -16.00
C LEU A 121 -16.86 -12.20 -15.73
N THR A 122 -16.66 -13.36 -16.34
CA THR A 122 -17.50 -14.55 -16.08
C THR A 122 -17.22 -15.12 -14.69
N GLU A 123 -18.17 -15.90 -14.12
CA GLU A 123 -17.97 -16.57 -12.82
C GLU A 123 -16.72 -17.47 -12.80
N THR A 124 -16.43 -18.14 -13.90
CA THR A 124 -15.24 -19.00 -14.04
C THR A 124 -13.96 -18.17 -13.99
N ILE A 125 -13.91 -17.05 -14.71
CA ILE A 125 -12.74 -16.14 -14.71
C ILE A 125 -12.57 -15.52 -13.34
N GLN A 126 -13.64 -15.07 -12.70
CA GLN A 126 -13.60 -14.49 -11.36
C GLN A 126 -13.10 -15.51 -10.32
N SER A 127 -13.63 -16.73 -10.31
CA SER A 127 -13.17 -17.77 -9.37
C SER A 127 -11.69 -18.11 -9.57
N LYS A 128 -11.22 -18.15 -10.82
CA LYS A 128 -9.82 -18.34 -11.16
C LYS A 128 -8.94 -17.18 -10.66
N LEU A 129 -9.36 -15.93 -10.88
CA LEU A 129 -8.66 -14.74 -10.37
C LEU A 129 -8.57 -14.75 -8.85
N LEU A 130 -9.68 -15.00 -8.15
CA LEU A 130 -9.72 -15.07 -6.70
C LEU A 130 -8.82 -16.18 -6.15
N SER A 131 -8.85 -17.38 -6.77
CA SER A 131 -7.98 -18.49 -6.36
C SER A 131 -6.50 -18.20 -6.58
N LEU A 132 -6.11 -17.70 -7.76
CA LEU A 132 -4.72 -17.31 -8.06
C LEU A 132 -4.24 -16.20 -7.14
N SER A 133 -5.07 -15.16 -6.97
CA SER A 133 -4.71 -14.03 -6.10
C SER A 133 -4.55 -14.46 -4.65
N LEU A 134 -5.45 -15.26 -4.08
CA LEU A 134 -5.34 -15.69 -2.70
C LEU A 134 -4.11 -16.58 -2.48
N ASN A 135 -3.98 -17.67 -3.26
CA ASN A 135 -3.00 -18.72 -2.97
C ASN A 135 -1.57 -18.37 -3.39
N PHE A 136 -1.41 -17.68 -4.51
CA PHE A 136 -0.08 -17.45 -5.11
C PHE A 136 0.37 -15.99 -5.11
N GLN A 137 -0.53 -15.05 -4.78
CA GLN A 137 -0.18 -13.63 -4.66
C GLN A 137 -0.24 -13.19 -3.19
N ILE A 138 -1.40 -13.28 -2.54
CA ILE A 138 -1.62 -12.76 -1.19
C ILE A 138 -0.88 -13.58 -0.12
N ILE A 139 -1.00 -14.91 -0.12
CA ILE A 139 -0.33 -15.73 0.90
C ILE A 139 1.19 -15.54 0.86
N PRO A 140 1.88 -15.64 -0.29
CA PRO A 140 3.31 -15.36 -0.35
C PRO A 140 3.67 -13.92 0.04
N ALA A 141 2.88 -12.92 -0.38
CA ALA A 141 3.09 -11.52 0.01
C ALA A 141 2.89 -11.30 1.51
N MET A 142 1.92 -11.96 2.14
CA MET A 142 1.72 -11.93 3.59
C MET A 142 2.93 -12.50 4.34
N LEU A 143 3.44 -13.65 3.90
CA LEU A 143 4.67 -14.23 4.47
C LEU A 143 5.87 -13.29 4.27
N GLN A 144 5.96 -12.60 3.12
CA GLN A 144 6.97 -11.58 2.85
C GLN A 144 6.84 -10.38 3.80
N VAL A 145 5.62 -9.92 4.05
CA VAL A 145 5.33 -8.84 5.04
C VAL A 145 5.75 -9.28 6.45
N LEU A 146 5.41 -10.49 6.88
CA LEU A 146 5.84 -11.02 8.18
C LEU A 146 7.37 -11.07 8.29
N LEU A 147 8.05 -11.51 7.25
CA LEU A 147 9.51 -11.50 7.20
C LEU A 147 10.08 -10.09 7.23
N ALA A 148 9.46 -9.15 6.51
CA ALA A 148 9.82 -7.74 6.54
C ALA A 148 9.65 -7.11 7.94
N LEU A 149 8.61 -7.50 8.70
CA LEU A 149 8.42 -7.10 10.09
C LEU A 149 9.55 -7.61 11.00
N VAL A 150 9.98 -8.87 10.82
CA VAL A 150 11.13 -9.42 11.56
C VAL A 150 12.41 -8.63 11.24
N LEU A 151 12.65 -8.32 9.97
CA LEU A 151 13.80 -7.52 9.53
C LEU A 151 13.76 -6.09 10.08
N LEU A 152 12.59 -5.44 10.07
CA LEU A 152 12.38 -4.12 10.69
C LEU A 152 12.57 -4.15 12.22
N ASN A 153 12.06 -5.18 12.89
CA ASN A 153 12.26 -5.35 14.33
C ASN A 153 13.75 -5.50 14.67
N ASN A 154 14.49 -6.27 13.88
CA ASN A 154 15.94 -6.40 14.03
C ASN A 154 16.67 -5.09 13.73
N TYR A 155 16.22 -4.36 12.69
CA TYR A 155 16.77 -3.04 12.36
C TYR A 155 16.65 -2.03 13.50
N LEU A 156 15.57 -2.09 14.27
CA LEU A 156 15.24 -1.14 15.35
C LEU A 156 15.56 -1.68 16.76
N ASN A 157 16.39 -2.71 16.88
CA ASN A 157 16.63 -3.43 18.13
C ASN A 157 17.23 -2.56 19.27
N ASP A 158 17.92 -1.46 18.95
CA ASP A 158 18.47 -0.47 19.92
C ASP A 158 17.40 0.50 20.47
N THR A 159 16.19 0.43 19.94
CA THR A 159 15.07 1.28 20.33
C THR A 159 14.24 0.58 21.42
N LYS A 160 13.72 1.33 22.40
CA LYS A 160 12.80 0.82 23.42
C LYS A 160 11.64 0.07 22.76
N ILE A 161 11.27 -1.09 23.28
CA ILE A 161 10.32 -2.02 22.64
C ILE A 161 9.00 -1.37 22.21
N ILE A 162 8.41 -0.54 23.06
CA ILE A 162 7.13 0.15 22.74
C ILE A 162 7.33 1.16 21.60
N ALA A 163 8.36 2.02 21.68
CA ALA A 163 8.67 3.01 20.65
C ALA A 163 8.98 2.33 19.30
N ARG A 164 9.66 1.19 19.34
CA ARG A 164 9.98 0.37 18.19
C ARG A 164 8.72 -0.13 17.48
N TRP A 165 7.81 -0.78 18.21
CA TRP A 165 6.60 -1.32 17.63
C TRP A 165 5.64 -0.25 17.14
N ILE A 166 5.49 0.88 17.86
CA ILE A 166 4.69 2.03 17.38
C ILE A 166 5.24 2.50 16.04
N PHE A 167 6.56 2.70 15.92
CA PHE A 167 7.15 3.14 14.67
C PHE A 167 7.00 2.11 13.55
N ILE A 168 7.21 0.81 13.83
CA ILE A 168 7.02 -0.27 12.85
C ILE A 168 5.59 -0.25 12.31
N ILE A 169 4.59 -0.21 13.18
CA ILE A 169 3.18 -0.22 12.77
C ILE A 169 2.86 1.04 11.94
N VAL A 170 3.31 2.21 12.39
CA VAL A 170 3.14 3.46 11.64
C VAL A 170 3.77 3.36 10.26
N PHE A 171 5.01 2.87 10.17
CA PHE A 171 5.74 2.72 8.92
C PHE A 171 5.02 1.75 7.95
N VAL A 172 4.68 0.57 8.42
CA VAL A 172 4.01 -0.47 7.64
C VAL A 172 2.66 0.00 7.13
N LEU A 173 1.82 0.51 8.03
CA LEU A 173 0.48 0.96 7.67
C LEU A 173 0.50 2.19 6.77
N SER A 174 1.47 3.10 6.90
CA SER A 174 1.58 4.25 5.99
C SER A 174 1.81 3.79 4.54
N PHE A 175 2.71 2.85 4.30
CA PHE A 175 2.97 2.39 2.92
C PHE A 175 1.92 1.38 2.42
N TYR A 176 1.32 0.60 3.30
CA TYR A 176 0.12 -0.19 2.99
C TYR A 176 -1.03 0.72 2.53
N SER A 177 -1.30 1.77 3.30
CA SER A 177 -2.34 2.77 3.01
C SER A 177 -2.09 3.50 1.70
N MET A 178 -0.82 3.77 1.37
CA MET A 178 -0.45 4.28 0.05
C MET A 178 -0.92 3.37 -1.07
N GLY A 179 -0.71 2.06 -0.94
CA GLY A 179 -1.15 1.08 -1.93
C GLY A 179 -2.67 1.09 -2.11
N THR A 180 -3.42 1.01 -1.02
CA THR A 180 -4.90 1.02 -1.07
C THR A 180 -5.46 2.36 -1.57
N ALA A 181 -4.90 3.50 -1.14
CA ALA A 181 -5.33 4.82 -1.60
C ALA A 181 -5.07 5.05 -3.08
N PHE A 182 -3.94 4.55 -3.61
CA PHE A 182 -3.64 4.65 -5.05
C PHE A 182 -4.59 3.80 -5.90
N VAL A 183 -4.99 2.62 -5.43
CA VAL A 183 -6.06 1.85 -6.11
C VAL A 183 -7.35 2.65 -6.12
N GLU A 184 -7.77 3.19 -4.97
CA GLU A 184 -9.01 3.96 -4.88
C GLU A 184 -9.00 5.20 -5.79
N MET A 185 -7.95 6.00 -5.72
CA MET A 185 -7.82 7.28 -6.44
C MET A 185 -7.59 7.10 -7.94
N PHE A 186 -6.71 6.19 -8.33
CA PHE A 186 -6.25 6.07 -9.72
C PHE A 186 -6.92 4.94 -10.50
N VAL A 187 -7.60 3.99 -9.84
CA VAL A 187 -8.32 2.90 -10.49
C VAL A 187 -9.81 3.08 -10.27
N ASN A 188 -10.28 3.09 -9.01
CA ASN A 188 -11.70 3.05 -8.68
C ASN A 188 -12.44 4.32 -9.09
N TYR A 189 -12.01 5.50 -8.68
CA TYR A 189 -12.71 6.74 -9.05
C TYR A 189 -12.83 6.93 -10.56
N PRO A 190 -11.78 6.71 -11.39
CA PRO A 190 -11.92 6.81 -12.84
C PRO A 190 -12.91 5.83 -13.44
N HIS A 191 -12.97 4.57 -13.00
CA HIS A 191 -13.94 3.65 -13.58
C HIS A 191 -15.37 3.91 -13.08
N TRP A 192 -15.57 4.55 -11.93
CA TRP A 192 -16.90 4.98 -11.48
C TRP A 192 -17.58 5.91 -12.50
N THR A 193 -16.82 6.70 -13.26
CA THR A 193 -17.40 7.62 -14.26
C THR A 193 -18.13 6.91 -15.39
N VAL A 194 -17.88 5.63 -15.60
CA VAL A 194 -18.45 4.82 -16.70
C VAL A 194 -19.39 3.71 -16.22
N ILE A 195 -19.57 3.52 -14.91
CA ILE A 195 -20.58 2.63 -14.36
C ILE A 195 -21.96 3.22 -14.70
N GLY A 196 -22.88 2.39 -15.17
CA GLY A 196 -24.25 2.80 -15.46
C GLY A 196 -25.05 3.10 -14.18
N GLU A 197 -26.05 3.97 -14.29
CA GLU A 197 -26.92 4.34 -13.17
C GLU A 197 -27.62 3.11 -12.54
N LYS A 198 -28.03 2.14 -13.37
CA LYS A 198 -28.68 0.92 -12.91
C LYS A 198 -27.79 0.02 -12.05
N ASP A 199 -26.50 -0.05 -12.40
CA ASP A 199 -25.53 -0.89 -11.68
C ASP A 199 -24.90 -0.17 -10.47
N TRP A 200 -25.05 1.18 -10.39
CA TRP A 200 -24.36 1.98 -9.38
C TRP A 200 -24.65 1.53 -7.95
N HIS A 201 -25.91 1.32 -7.61
CA HIS A 201 -26.29 0.93 -6.25
C HIS A 201 -25.73 -0.46 -5.87
N SER A 202 -25.88 -1.46 -6.76
CA SER A 202 -25.35 -2.81 -6.51
C SER A 202 -23.83 -2.84 -6.43
N TYR A 203 -23.15 -2.05 -7.27
CA TYR A 203 -21.70 -1.86 -7.21
C TYR A 203 -21.27 -1.18 -5.91
N ARG A 204 -21.91 -0.06 -5.56
CA ARG A 204 -21.57 0.76 -4.38
C ARG A 204 -21.70 0.00 -3.07
N PHE A 205 -22.69 -0.85 -2.97
CA PHE A 205 -23.01 -1.65 -1.78
C PHE A 205 -22.69 -3.14 -1.98
N SER A 206 -21.70 -3.45 -2.78
CA SER A 206 -21.33 -4.84 -3.15
C SER A 206 -20.89 -5.74 -1.99
N GLY A 207 -20.79 -5.22 -0.78
CA GLY A 207 -20.43 -5.99 0.42
C GLY A 207 -18.95 -6.37 0.50
N GLY A 208 -18.07 -5.75 -0.29
CA GLY A 208 -16.63 -5.94 -0.17
C GLY A 208 -16.09 -5.47 1.19
N LYS A 209 -14.90 -5.97 1.57
CA LYS A 209 -14.23 -5.64 2.84
C LYS A 209 -13.55 -4.28 2.83
N PHE A 210 -14.23 -3.25 2.30
CA PHE A 210 -13.68 -1.90 2.17
C PHE A 210 -13.31 -1.29 3.53
N PHE A 211 -14.14 -1.49 4.54
CA PHE A 211 -13.85 -0.99 5.88
C PHE A 211 -12.57 -1.59 6.46
N GLU A 212 -12.44 -2.93 6.40
CA GLU A 212 -11.31 -3.65 7.00
C GLU A 212 -10.02 -3.47 6.22
N VAL A 213 -10.10 -3.35 4.89
CA VAL A 213 -8.92 -3.27 4.02
C VAL A 213 -8.48 -1.83 3.80
N PHE A 214 -9.41 -0.89 3.72
CA PHE A 214 -9.10 0.51 3.41
C PHE A 214 -9.23 1.43 4.63
N LEU A 215 -10.43 1.55 5.21
CA LEU A 215 -10.68 2.58 6.23
C LEU A 215 -9.90 2.32 7.52
N LEU A 216 -9.96 1.12 8.05
CA LEU A 216 -9.35 0.79 9.34
C LEU A 216 -7.82 0.94 9.31
N PRO A 217 -7.07 0.38 8.32
CA PRO A 217 -5.63 0.57 8.24
C PRO A 217 -5.19 2.01 8.00
N ASN A 218 -6.00 2.83 7.32
CA ASN A 218 -5.72 4.26 7.12
C ASN A 218 -5.92 5.10 8.39
N PHE A 219 -6.80 4.67 9.29
CA PHE A 219 -7.09 5.38 10.53
C PHE A 219 -6.03 5.16 11.62
N PHE A 220 -5.49 3.95 11.74
CA PHE A 220 -4.53 3.60 12.78
C PHE A 220 -3.24 4.44 12.77
N PRO A 221 -2.58 4.76 11.64
CA PRO A 221 -1.40 5.62 11.62
C PRO A 221 -1.65 7.02 12.18
N PHE A 222 -2.85 7.57 12.00
CA PHE A 222 -3.24 8.85 12.59
C PHE A 222 -3.21 8.79 14.13
N LEU A 223 -3.83 7.78 14.72
CA LEU A 223 -3.84 7.60 16.19
C LEU A 223 -2.45 7.32 16.74
N LEU A 224 -1.71 6.40 16.11
CA LEU A 224 -0.35 6.04 16.53
C LEU A 224 0.65 7.17 16.31
N GLY A 225 0.40 8.05 15.32
CA GLY A 225 1.16 9.26 15.09
C GLY A 225 1.19 10.20 16.29
N ILE A 226 0.10 10.23 17.08
CA ILE A 226 0.04 10.98 18.35
C ILE A 226 1.05 10.40 19.35
N ALA A 227 1.14 9.08 19.47
CA ALA A 227 2.07 8.42 20.38
C ALA A 227 3.56 8.69 20.02
N LEU A 228 3.87 8.95 18.75
CA LEU A 228 5.22 9.29 18.31
C LEU A 228 5.75 10.61 18.90
N PHE A 229 4.90 11.51 19.39
CA PHE A 229 5.39 12.73 20.07
C PHE A 229 6.21 12.41 21.31
N TRP A 230 5.85 11.33 22.03
CA TRP A 230 6.51 10.91 23.26
C TRP A 230 7.38 9.66 23.08
N LEU A 231 6.94 8.73 22.19
CA LEU A 231 7.50 7.39 22.06
C LEU A 231 8.27 7.19 20.73
N ARG A 232 8.74 8.28 20.08
CA ARG A 232 9.50 8.15 18.83
C ARG A 232 10.88 7.53 19.06
N PRO A 233 11.36 6.71 18.13
CA PRO A 233 12.76 6.27 18.13
C PRO A 233 13.75 7.43 18.14
N LYS A 234 14.90 7.23 18.77
CA LYS A 234 16.01 8.18 18.72
C LYS A 234 16.44 8.43 17.27
N GLY A 235 16.76 9.67 16.92
CA GLY A 235 17.12 10.07 15.55
C GLY A 235 15.98 10.66 14.74
N ILE A 236 14.71 10.51 15.16
CA ILE A 236 13.58 11.16 14.49
C ILE A 236 13.42 12.59 15.04
N PRO A 237 13.58 13.65 14.20
CA PRO A 237 13.29 15.03 14.59
C PRO A 237 11.80 15.22 14.94
N LYS A 238 11.52 16.07 15.96
CA LYS A 238 10.12 16.42 16.31
C LYS A 238 9.34 16.99 15.12
N LEU A 239 10.01 17.78 14.28
CA LEU A 239 9.40 18.37 13.08
C LEU A 239 8.77 17.30 12.17
N TYR A 240 9.43 16.14 11.98
CA TYR A 240 8.89 15.08 11.12
C TYR A 240 7.63 14.46 11.73
N VAL A 241 7.55 14.34 13.06
CA VAL A 241 6.33 13.87 13.74
C VAL A 241 5.21 14.87 13.56
N TRP A 242 5.48 16.19 13.68
CA TRP A 242 4.50 17.24 13.41
C TRP A 242 4.00 17.20 11.96
N LEU A 243 4.90 17.14 10.99
CA LEU A 243 4.52 17.09 9.57
C LEU A 243 3.71 15.82 9.25
N PHE A 244 4.10 14.67 9.79
CA PHE A 244 3.36 13.42 9.66
C PHE A 244 1.92 13.55 10.20
N TRP A 245 1.79 14.06 11.43
CA TRP A 245 0.49 14.19 12.08
C TRP A 245 -0.39 15.25 11.41
N LEU A 246 0.15 16.40 11.04
CA LEU A 246 -0.57 17.45 10.33
C LEU A 246 -1.05 16.98 8.94
N SER A 247 -0.27 16.18 8.23
CA SER A 247 -0.71 15.60 6.95
C SER A 247 -1.91 14.68 7.16
N HIS A 248 -1.88 13.80 8.15
CA HIS A 248 -3.04 12.95 8.49
C HIS A 248 -4.25 13.77 8.94
N LEU A 249 -4.03 14.77 9.78
CA LEU A 249 -5.10 15.66 10.26
C LEU A 249 -5.76 16.38 9.09
N TRP A 250 -4.97 16.86 8.11
CA TRP A 250 -5.50 17.49 6.90
C TRP A 250 -6.33 16.52 6.06
N ILE A 251 -5.84 15.29 5.83
CA ILE A 251 -6.59 14.24 5.13
C ILE A 251 -7.91 13.95 5.87
N PHE A 252 -7.86 13.84 7.19
CA PHE A 252 -9.04 13.57 8.01
C PHE A 252 -10.06 14.73 7.96
N ILE A 253 -9.62 15.98 8.15
CA ILE A 253 -10.49 17.16 8.10
C ILE A 253 -11.12 17.31 6.72
N SER A 254 -10.32 17.22 5.64
CA SER A 254 -10.83 17.32 4.27
C SER A 254 -11.85 16.22 3.96
N THR A 255 -11.62 15.00 4.46
CA THR A 255 -12.54 13.89 4.33
C THR A 255 -13.85 14.16 5.08
N ALA A 256 -13.78 14.57 6.33
CA ALA A 256 -14.97 14.81 7.18
C ALA A 256 -15.78 16.02 6.72
N VAL A 257 -15.13 17.11 6.29
CA VAL A 257 -15.80 18.38 5.97
C VAL A 257 -16.26 18.45 4.51
N TYR A 258 -15.52 17.85 3.59
CA TYR A 258 -15.82 17.91 2.16
C TYR A 258 -16.23 16.57 1.58
N PHE A 259 -15.36 15.53 1.65
CA PHE A 259 -15.59 14.31 0.89
C PHE A 259 -16.79 13.50 1.41
N VAL A 260 -16.98 13.37 2.73
CA VAL A 260 -18.15 12.65 3.26
C VAL A 260 -19.45 13.39 2.91
N PRO A 261 -19.67 14.66 3.31
CA PRO A 261 -20.96 15.30 3.12
C PRO A 261 -21.27 15.72 1.68
N LYS A 262 -20.25 16.06 0.87
CA LYS A 262 -20.45 16.59 -0.48
C LYS A 262 -20.29 15.56 -1.59
N VAL A 263 -19.68 14.41 -1.27
CA VAL A 263 -19.38 13.38 -2.27
C VAL A 263 -19.94 12.02 -1.85
N GLN A 264 -19.49 11.47 -0.72
CA GLN A 264 -19.80 10.09 -0.37
C GLN A 264 -21.30 9.89 -0.05
N LEU A 265 -21.91 10.77 0.76
CA LEU A 265 -23.33 10.69 1.10
C LEU A 265 -24.21 10.87 -0.14
N PRO A 266 -24.06 11.92 -0.99
CA PRO A 266 -24.84 12.02 -2.22
C PRO A 266 -24.67 10.84 -3.18
N LEU A 267 -23.45 10.30 -3.33
CA LEU A 267 -23.20 9.14 -4.19
C LEU A 267 -23.78 7.83 -3.65
N ASN A 268 -24.14 7.76 -2.38
CA ASN A 268 -24.89 6.60 -1.85
C ASN A 268 -26.35 6.58 -2.34
N ASP A 269 -26.92 7.76 -2.59
CA ASP A 269 -28.32 7.88 -2.98
C ASP A 269 -28.50 7.87 -4.50
N ILE A 270 -27.58 8.56 -5.23
CA ILE A 270 -27.71 8.73 -6.68
C ILE A 270 -26.36 8.61 -7.40
N PHE A 271 -26.40 8.06 -8.61
CA PHE A 271 -25.26 8.15 -9.53
C PHE A 271 -25.15 9.55 -10.11
N SER A 272 -23.96 10.17 -10.02
CA SER A 272 -23.70 11.48 -10.61
C SER A 272 -22.28 11.58 -11.12
N LYS A 273 -22.14 11.70 -12.44
CA LYS A 273 -20.82 11.91 -13.09
C LYS A 273 -20.14 13.20 -12.63
N ASP A 274 -20.92 14.25 -12.37
CA ASP A 274 -20.39 15.55 -11.94
C ASP A 274 -19.78 15.44 -10.52
N ILE A 275 -20.45 14.73 -9.62
CA ILE A 275 -19.93 14.49 -8.27
C ILE A 275 -18.65 13.65 -8.34
N ILE A 276 -18.62 12.60 -9.18
CA ILE A 276 -17.43 11.75 -9.36
C ILE A 276 -16.27 12.54 -9.98
N SER A 277 -16.55 13.37 -10.99
CA SER A 277 -15.53 14.24 -11.59
C SER A 277 -14.95 15.24 -10.59
N ASN A 278 -15.81 15.85 -9.77
CA ASN A 278 -15.39 16.71 -8.67
C ASN A 278 -14.60 15.95 -7.60
N LEU A 279 -14.99 14.72 -7.27
CA LEU A 279 -14.22 13.84 -6.38
C LEU A 279 -12.79 13.67 -6.89
N ILE A 280 -12.61 13.25 -8.14
CA ILE A 280 -11.28 13.05 -8.74
C ILE A 280 -10.45 14.34 -8.66
N LYS A 281 -11.04 15.47 -9.09
CA LYS A 281 -10.35 16.76 -9.10
C LYS A 281 -9.93 17.22 -7.70
N TYR A 282 -10.83 17.20 -6.75
CA TYR A 282 -10.55 17.71 -5.40
C TYR A 282 -9.72 16.73 -4.57
N ASP A 283 -9.78 15.44 -4.84
CA ASP A 283 -8.90 14.47 -4.22
C ASP A 283 -7.44 14.71 -4.61
N LEU A 284 -7.18 14.90 -5.91
CA LEU A 284 -5.85 15.25 -6.42
C LEU A 284 -5.33 16.60 -5.89
N LEU A 285 -6.21 17.55 -5.58
CA LEU A 285 -5.79 18.87 -5.09
C LEU A 285 -5.65 18.92 -3.57
N LEU A 286 -6.51 18.26 -2.82
CA LEU A 286 -6.59 18.41 -1.35
C LEU A 286 -5.90 17.29 -0.60
N ARG A 287 -6.16 16.01 -0.95
CA ARG A 287 -5.62 14.87 -0.19
C ARG A 287 -4.30 14.36 -0.74
N PHE A 288 -4.17 14.22 -2.05
CA PHE A 288 -2.98 13.65 -2.67
C PHE A 288 -1.66 14.35 -2.29
N PRO A 289 -1.55 15.71 -2.24
CA PRO A 289 -0.32 16.35 -1.78
C PRO A 289 0.02 16.02 -0.33
N ALA A 290 -0.99 15.93 0.55
CA ALA A 290 -0.80 15.56 1.94
C ALA A 290 -0.37 14.10 2.10
N GLU A 291 -0.94 13.19 1.30
CA GLU A 291 -0.53 11.78 1.24
C GLU A 291 0.92 11.64 0.77
N LEU A 292 1.30 12.33 -0.30
CA LEU A 292 2.69 12.31 -0.78
C LEU A 292 3.67 12.82 0.29
N LEU A 293 3.31 13.91 0.99
CA LEU A 293 4.12 14.44 2.08
C LEU A 293 4.26 13.43 3.22
N LEU A 294 3.17 12.77 3.58
CA LEU A 294 3.12 11.74 4.61
C LEU A 294 4.07 10.58 4.28
N PHE A 295 4.02 10.05 3.06
CA PHE A 295 4.88 8.96 2.64
C PHE A 295 6.36 9.37 2.62
N PHE A 296 6.64 10.55 2.08
CA PHE A 296 7.99 11.10 2.09
C PHE A 296 8.55 11.27 3.51
N ILE A 297 7.77 11.84 4.43
CA ILE A 297 8.18 12.04 5.82
C ILE A 297 8.38 10.70 6.53
N THR A 298 7.50 9.72 6.32
CA THR A 298 7.63 8.38 6.90
C THR A 298 8.93 7.70 6.44
N GLY A 299 9.24 7.77 5.15
CA GLY A 299 10.50 7.30 4.60
C GLY A 299 11.72 8.04 5.17
N LYS A 300 11.61 9.38 5.35
CA LYS A 300 12.67 10.18 5.97
C LYS A 300 12.87 9.86 7.44
N MET A 301 11.82 9.56 8.20
CA MET A 301 11.96 9.10 9.60
C MET A 301 12.79 7.82 9.66
N PHE A 302 12.46 6.83 8.83
CA PHE A 302 13.23 5.58 8.73
C PHE A 302 14.69 5.84 8.38
N TYR A 303 14.93 6.66 7.36
CA TYR A 303 16.29 7.01 6.91
C TYR A 303 17.11 7.71 7.99
N LYS A 304 16.51 8.62 8.75
CA LYS A 304 17.17 9.33 9.85
C LYS A 304 17.61 8.42 10.99
N ILE A 305 16.80 7.40 11.32
CA ILE A 305 17.23 6.37 12.29
C ILE A 305 18.50 5.66 11.80
N GLY A 306 18.55 5.29 10.53
CA GLY A 306 19.72 4.63 9.94
C GLY A 306 20.95 5.51 9.87
N GLN A 307 20.80 6.78 9.50
CA GLN A 307 21.91 7.74 9.49
C GLN A 307 22.54 7.89 10.87
N ARG A 308 21.73 8.00 11.93
CA ARG A 308 22.23 8.05 13.30
C ARG A 308 23.11 6.83 13.63
N LYS A 309 22.61 5.62 13.32
CA LYS A 309 23.36 4.36 13.58
C LYS A 309 24.70 4.31 12.84
N ILE A 310 24.74 4.81 11.60
CA ILE A 310 25.99 4.90 10.83
C ILE A 310 26.96 5.90 11.49
N SER A 311 26.46 7.05 11.93
CA SER A 311 27.27 8.09 12.59
C SER A 311 27.83 7.64 13.95
N GLU A 312 27.01 7.03 14.80
CA GLU A 312 27.43 6.51 16.13
C GLU A 312 28.48 5.40 16.03
N LYS A 313 28.57 4.71 14.91
CA LYS A 313 29.60 3.70 14.67
C LYS A 313 30.93 4.30 14.22
N ASN A 314 30.90 5.40 13.46
CA ASN A 314 32.09 6.03 12.92
C ASN A 314 32.73 7.01 13.91
N ALA A 315 32.07 7.28 15.04
CA ALA A 315 32.58 8.07 16.19
C ALA A 315 33.25 7.18 17.23
#